data_ad9731be3b881503efee0f365bc435bd
#
_entry.id   ad9731be3b881503efee0f365bc435bd
#
_cell.length_a   1.000
_cell.length_b   1.000
_cell.length_c   1.000
_cell.angle_alpha   90.00
_cell.angle_beta   90.00
_cell.angle_gamma   90.00
#
_symmetry.space_group_name_H-M   'P 1'
#
loop_
_entity.id
_entity.type
_entity.pdbx_description
1 polymer ?
#
loop_
_entity_poly.entity_id
_entity_poly.type
_entity_poly.pdbx_seq_one_letter_code
_entity_poly.pdbx_strand_id
1 'polypeptide(L)'
;MYFHENEFQFQSFIRIIKERENIDADIIEKDYYVCTVLKELAKQQDYLKAYFKGGTAVYKILDTMNRFSEDIDLTVEVVKEESNNSNKTRLKKSALGYKIPGLELDKDKTKDVKQSITAYYKYNTLFKDEENPLHKPGEIQIEATSFTVSEPIEVHTIEPIIYKYANKQEKDMLSKEFDIVPFEIKVQKIERIFIDKLFAAELYFEKEMYMDLSKHLYDLTILFKTKRIQQFFKNIGEFEKIVEYKREEEIYRKGGVNKNIQIKDFGYFNAEYNDDLLKAFKLMQDKYIFKDEYRITIEETQKALNEIRDKIVLLDQIKDLEKARKILNGEK
;
A
#
# COMPACT_ATOMS: atom_id res chain seq x y z
N MET A 1 8.65 -20.15 18.71
CA MET A 1 8.68 -20.97 17.47
C MET A 1 7.74 -20.30 16.48
N TYR A 2 8.13 -20.17 15.21
CA TYR A 2 7.23 -19.68 14.17
C TYR A 2 6.34 -20.82 13.67
N PHE A 3 5.12 -20.50 13.23
CA PHE A 3 4.16 -21.53 12.81
C PHE A 3 4.64 -22.33 11.58
N HIS A 4 5.29 -21.68 10.63
CA HIS A 4 5.85 -22.33 9.44
C HIS A 4 7.01 -23.32 9.72
N GLU A 5 7.61 -23.29 10.92
CA GLU A 5 8.60 -24.28 11.32
C GLU A 5 7.97 -25.68 11.57
N ASN A 6 6.64 -25.72 11.77
CA ASN A 6 5.87 -26.96 11.77
C ASN A 6 5.11 -27.06 10.44
N GLU A 7 5.81 -27.45 9.38
CA GLU A 7 5.28 -27.48 8.00
C GLU A 7 3.97 -28.24 7.88
N PHE A 8 3.85 -29.42 8.50
CA PHE A 8 2.64 -30.24 8.43
C PHE A 8 1.42 -29.53 9.02
N GLN A 9 1.56 -28.99 10.22
CA GLN A 9 0.46 -28.28 10.90
C GLN A 9 0.12 -26.98 10.18
N PHE A 10 1.12 -26.23 9.73
CA PHE A 10 0.96 -24.98 8.98
C PHE A 10 0.22 -25.22 7.66
N GLN A 11 0.66 -26.20 6.87
CA GLN A 11 0.02 -26.54 5.61
C GLN A 11 -1.43 -27.01 5.81
N SER A 12 -1.67 -27.87 6.80
CA SER A 12 -3.01 -28.37 7.11
C SER A 12 -3.95 -27.24 7.52
N PHE A 13 -3.45 -26.31 8.31
CA PHE A 13 -4.24 -25.17 8.79
C PHE A 13 -4.61 -24.23 7.64
N ILE A 14 -3.68 -23.92 6.74
CA ILE A 14 -3.95 -23.10 5.55
C ILE A 14 -5.02 -23.75 4.67
N ARG A 15 -4.96 -25.06 4.44
CA ARG A 15 -5.97 -25.78 3.65
C ARG A 15 -7.37 -25.69 4.28
N ILE A 16 -7.47 -25.78 5.60
CA ILE A 16 -8.74 -25.60 6.31
C ILE A 16 -9.32 -24.20 6.06
N ILE A 17 -8.49 -23.15 6.16
CA ILE A 17 -8.93 -21.77 5.89
C ILE A 17 -9.31 -21.60 4.40
N LYS A 18 -8.51 -22.15 3.46
CA LYS A 18 -8.84 -22.14 2.02
C LYS A 18 -10.24 -22.70 1.75
N GLU A 19 -10.52 -23.89 2.26
CA GLU A 19 -11.82 -24.54 2.03
C GLU A 19 -12.97 -23.82 2.70
N ARG A 20 -12.73 -23.21 3.87
CA ARG A 20 -13.74 -22.47 4.65
C ARG A 20 -14.12 -21.13 4.00
N GLU A 21 -13.13 -20.39 3.51
CA GLU A 21 -13.27 -18.99 3.08
C GLU A 21 -13.16 -18.81 1.57
N ASN A 22 -12.83 -19.87 0.83
CA ASN A 22 -12.58 -19.83 -0.60
C ASN A 22 -11.49 -18.79 -0.98
N ILE A 23 -10.42 -18.75 -0.19
CA ILE A 23 -9.22 -17.93 -0.43
C ILE A 23 -8.10 -18.87 -0.84
N ASP A 24 -7.33 -18.53 -1.89
CA ASP A 24 -6.24 -19.37 -2.36
C ASP A 24 -5.17 -19.58 -1.28
N ALA A 25 -4.63 -20.80 -1.22
CA ALA A 25 -3.71 -21.20 -0.15
C ALA A 25 -2.38 -20.44 -0.20
N ASP A 26 -1.88 -20.15 -1.40
CA ASP A 26 -0.67 -19.33 -1.62
C ASP A 26 -0.84 -17.91 -1.11
N ILE A 27 -2.04 -17.33 -1.24
CA ILE A 27 -2.40 -16.01 -0.70
C ILE A 27 -2.39 -16.03 0.83
N ILE A 28 -2.98 -17.06 1.45
CA ILE A 28 -3.00 -17.19 2.91
C ILE A 28 -1.58 -17.36 3.44
N GLU A 29 -0.77 -18.20 2.76
CA GLU A 29 0.64 -18.39 3.08
C GLU A 29 1.42 -17.08 2.98
N LYS A 30 1.26 -16.36 1.86
CA LYS A 30 1.93 -15.09 1.61
C LYS A 30 1.55 -14.03 2.68
N ASP A 31 0.27 -13.93 2.98
CA ASP A 31 -0.24 -13.03 4.02
C ASP A 31 0.38 -13.30 5.38
N TYR A 32 0.55 -14.57 5.73
CA TYR A 32 1.21 -14.97 6.97
C TYR A 32 2.65 -14.45 7.03
N TYR A 33 3.45 -14.62 5.96
CA TYR A 33 4.83 -14.13 5.93
C TYR A 33 4.89 -12.60 5.92
N VAL A 34 4.02 -11.93 5.16
CA VAL A 34 3.90 -10.46 5.18
C VAL A 34 3.60 -9.97 6.59
N CYS A 35 2.60 -10.56 7.26
CA CYS A 35 2.25 -10.18 8.65
C CYS A 35 3.37 -10.49 9.65
N THR A 36 4.12 -11.56 9.44
CA THR A 36 5.28 -11.88 10.28
C THR A 36 6.36 -10.82 10.17
N VAL A 37 6.68 -10.35 8.95
CA VAL A 37 7.63 -9.25 8.74
C VAL A 37 7.09 -7.95 9.33
N LEU A 38 5.82 -7.61 9.12
CA LEU A 38 5.19 -6.39 9.65
C LEU A 38 5.17 -6.39 11.19
N LYS A 39 4.99 -7.55 11.83
CA LYS A 39 5.05 -7.68 13.30
C LYS A 39 6.46 -7.41 13.82
N GLU A 40 7.49 -7.91 13.15
CA GLU A 40 8.88 -7.60 13.49
C GLU A 40 9.22 -6.11 13.26
N LEU A 41 8.70 -5.50 12.20
CA LEU A 41 8.80 -4.06 11.97
C LEU A 41 8.13 -3.28 13.12
N ALA A 42 6.91 -3.63 13.49
CA ALA A 42 6.14 -2.96 14.54
C ALA A 42 6.90 -2.86 15.87
N LYS A 43 7.60 -3.93 16.25
CA LYS A 43 8.44 -3.96 17.47
C LYS A 43 9.60 -2.94 17.43
N GLN A 44 10.00 -2.48 16.26
CA GLN A 44 11.18 -1.63 16.07
C GLN A 44 10.87 -0.25 15.51
N GLN A 45 9.60 0.07 15.22
CA GLN A 45 9.20 1.29 14.52
C GLN A 45 9.66 2.58 15.20
N ASP A 46 9.68 2.61 16.55
CA ASP A 46 10.12 3.80 17.29
C ASP A 46 11.59 4.13 17.04
N TYR A 47 12.41 3.11 16.90
CA TYR A 47 13.83 3.26 16.56
C TYR A 47 14.03 3.47 15.05
N LEU A 48 13.38 2.67 14.23
CA LEU A 48 13.56 2.69 12.77
C LEU A 48 12.94 3.91 12.12
N LYS A 49 11.93 4.53 12.74
CA LYS A 49 11.12 5.60 12.14
C LYS A 49 10.64 5.22 10.74
N ALA A 50 10.24 3.95 10.59
CA ALA A 50 9.78 3.34 9.35
C ALA A 50 8.29 3.08 9.43
N TYR A 51 7.53 3.66 8.52
CA TYR A 51 6.07 3.64 8.54
C TYR A 51 5.54 2.90 7.33
N PHE A 52 4.61 2.00 7.58
CA PHE A 52 4.00 1.17 6.56
C PHE A 52 3.06 1.98 5.69
N LYS A 53 3.09 1.77 4.37
CA LYS A 53 2.30 2.52 3.38
C LYS A 53 1.90 1.63 2.20
N GLY A 54 1.40 2.24 1.14
CA GLY A 54 1.18 1.57 -0.14
C GLY A 54 -0.08 0.73 -0.21
N GLY A 55 -0.15 -0.13 -1.22
CA GLY A 55 -1.32 -0.96 -1.50
C GLY A 55 -1.60 -1.98 -0.40
N THR A 56 -0.56 -2.60 0.14
CA THR A 56 -0.69 -3.61 1.18
C THR A 56 -1.14 -2.99 2.50
N ALA A 57 -0.73 -1.75 2.81
CA ALA A 57 -1.24 -1.04 3.97
C ALA A 57 -2.75 -0.80 3.84
N VAL A 58 -3.22 -0.33 2.69
CA VAL A 58 -4.65 -0.13 2.45
C VAL A 58 -5.43 -1.44 2.55
N TYR A 59 -4.92 -2.50 1.93
CA TYR A 59 -5.51 -3.85 2.02
C TYR A 59 -5.66 -4.34 3.46
N LYS A 60 -4.66 -4.07 4.31
CA LYS A 60 -4.65 -4.49 5.72
C LYS A 60 -5.49 -3.61 6.64
N ILE A 61 -5.69 -2.34 6.31
CA ILE A 61 -6.39 -1.37 7.16
C ILE A 61 -7.89 -1.33 6.85
N LEU A 62 -8.26 -1.48 5.57
CA LEU A 62 -9.66 -1.38 5.13
C LEU A 62 -10.27 -2.75 4.92
N ASP A 63 -11.27 -3.09 5.72
CA ASP A 63 -12.07 -4.32 5.53
C ASP A 63 -12.80 -4.36 4.18
N THR A 64 -12.87 -3.23 3.48
CA THR A 64 -13.57 -3.08 2.19
C THR A 64 -12.64 -3.21 0.97
N MET A 65 -11.31 -3.30 1.17
CA MET A 65 -10.38 -3.52 0.08
C MET A 65 -10.10 -5.01 -0.10
N ASN A 66 -10.70 -5.54 -1.14
CA ASN A 66 -10.66 -6.97 -1.42
C ASN A 66 -9.77 -7.32 -2.60
N ARG A 67 -8.82 -6.44 -2.92
CA ARG A 67 -7.73 -6.68 -3.86
C ARG A 67 -6.48 -7.06 -3.09
N PHE A 68 -5.93 -8.21 -3.39
CA PHE A 68 -4.66 -8.64 -2.78
C PHE A 68 -3.51 -7.70 -3.14
N SER A 69 -2.66 -7.47 -2.17
CA SER A 69 -1.40 -6.77 -2.31
C SER A 69 -0.38 -7.41 -1.38
N GLU A 70 0.84 -7.59 -1.87
CA GLU A 70 1.84 -8.46 -1.25
C GLU A 70 3.16 -7.79 -0.92
N ASP A 71 3.44 -6.60 -1.51
CA ASP A 71 4.67 -5.87 -1.29
C ASP A 71 4.58 -5.04 0.01
N ILE A 72 5.69 -4.95 0.73
CA ILE A 72 5.78 -4.13 1.94
C ILE A 72 6.46 -2.82 1.58
N ASP A 73 5.67 -1.75 1.46
CA ASP A 73 6.18 -0.40 1.19
C ASP A 73 6.39 0.35 2.50
N LEU A 74 7.58 0.95 2.66
CA LEU A 74 7.96 1.70 3.85
C LEU A 74 8.43 3.12 3.48
N THR A 75 7.99 4.09 4.25
CA THR A 75 8.64 5.41 4.32
C THR A 75 9.48 5.48 5.58
N VAL A 76 10.76 5.86 5.44
CA VAL A 76 11.70 5.94 6.56
C VAL A 76 12.07 7.40 6.77
N GLU A 77 11.72 7.93 7.92
CA GLU A 77 11.94 9.32 8.25
C GLU A 77 13.43 9.67 8.33
N VAL A 78 13.80 10.77 7.69
CA VAL A 78 15.13 11.38 7.84
C VAL A 78 15.07 12.34 9.01
N VAL A 79 15.71 11.97 10.11
CA VAL A 79 15.81 12.83 11.30
C VAL A 79 16.94 13.83 11.10
N LYS A 80 16.58 15.11 11.01
CA LYS A 80 17.51 16.20 10.67
C LYS A 80 18.61 16.41 11.71
N GLU A 81 18.31 16.11 12.96
CA GLU A 81 19.22 16.24 14.11
C GLU A 81 20.21 15.10 14.21
N GLU A 82 20.05 14.06 13.41
CA GLU A 82 20.93 12.89 13.40
C GLU A 82 21.93 12.90 12.24
N SER A 83 23.00 12.14 12.39
CA SER A 83 24.01 11.98 11.34
C SER A 83 23.46 11.27 10.09
N ASN A 84 24.02 11.57 8.93
CA ASN A 84 23.70 10.85 7.69
C ASN A 84 23.91 9.33 7.82
N ASN A 85 24.90 8.90 8.59
CA ASN A 85 25.15 7.49 8.83
C ASN A 85 24.04 6.83 9.66
N SER A 86 23.48 7.52 10.66
CA SER A 86 22.37 7.07 11.45
C SER A 86 21.11 6.87 10.58
N ASN A 87 20.77 7.89 9.78
CA ASN A 87 19.64 7.84 8.84
C ASN A 87 19.81 6.71 7.81
N LYS A 88 21.02 6.54 7.25
CA LYS A 88 21.33 5.47 6.31
C LYS A 88 21.24 4.09 6.97
N THR A 89 21.63 3.98 8.22
CA THR A 89 21.56 2.72 9.00
C THR A 89 20.10 2.34 9.26
N ARG A 90 19.24 3.31 9.61
CA ARG A 90 17.79 3.07 9.75
C ARG A 90 17.17 2.58 8.45
N LEU A 91 17.42 3.26 7.34
CA LEU A 91 16.94 2.84 6.02
C LEU A 91 17.36 1.39 5.71
N LYS A 92 18.64 1.06 5.92
CA LYS A 92 19.13 -0.31 5.70
C LYS A 92 18.45 -1.32 6.62
N LYS A 93 18.34 -1.03 7.90
CA LYS A 93 17.70 -1.95 8.85
C LYS A 93 16.21 -2.13 8.55
N SER A 94 15.52 -1.09 8.06
CA SER A 94 14.11 -1.17 7.71
C SER A 94 13.82 -2.09 6.52
N ALA A 95 14.78 -2.25 5.60
CA ALA A 95 14.64 -3.15 4.46
C ALA A 95 15.34 -4.51 4.66
N LEU A 96 16.51 -4.52 5.32
CA LEU A 96 17.43 -5.67 5.35
C LEU A 96 17.55 -6.30 6.74
N GLY A 97 16.86 -5.78 7.74
CA GLY A 97 17.07 -6.14 9.15
C GLY A 97 16.30 -7.36 9.66
N TYR A 98 15.51 -8.01 8.83
CA TYR A 98 14.63 -9.09 9.27
C TYR A 98 15.38 -10.42 9.35
N LYS A 99 15.36 -11.02 10.56
CA LYS A 99 15.98 -12.32 10.87
C LYS A 99 14.90 -13.28 11.32
N ILE A 100 14.11 -13.74 10.37
CA ILE A 100 13.02 -14.69 10.61
C ILE A 100 13.50 -16.06 10.10
N PRO A 101 13.49 -17.13 10.91
CA PRO A 101 13.80 -18.48 10.45
C PRO A 101 13.01 -18.83 9.17
N GLY A 102 13.64 -19.49 8.23
CA GLY A 102 13.01 -19.84 6.96
C GLY A 102 12.79 -18.70 5.97
N LEU A 103 13.19 -17.47 6.31
CA LEU A 103 13.13 -16.29 5.43
C LEU A 103 14.53 -15.77 5.14
N GLU A 104 15.01 -15.92 3.91
CA GLU A 104 16.38 -15.62 3.51
C GLU A 104 16.45 -14.42 2.56
N LEU A 105 17.35 -13.46 2.84
CA LEU A 105 17.57 -12.31 1.98
C LEU A 105 18.25 -12.74 0.66
N ASP A 106 17.59 -12.47 -0.47
CA ASP A 106 18.16 -12.60 -1.80
C ASP A 106 19.05 -11.37 -2.11
N LYS A 107 20.33 -11.51 -1.85
CA LYS A 107 21.31 -10.43 -2.04
C LYS A 107 21.49 -10.05 -3.50
N ASP A 108 21.35 -11.00 -4.42
CA ASP A 108 21.59 -10.79 -5.85
C ASP A 108 20.45 -9.97 -6.48
N LYS A 109 19.23 -10.16 -6.00
CA LYS A 109 18.06 -9.43 -6.45
C LYS A 109 17.88 -8.09 -5.74
N THR A 110 18.42 -7.95 -4.53
CA THR A 110 18.28 -6.75 -3.69
C THR A 110 18.99 -5.55 -4.30
N LYS A 111 18.31 -4.40 -4.31
CA LYS A 111 18.83 -3.13 -4.87
C LYS A 111 18.95 -2.09 -3.76
N ASP A 112 20.15 -1.52 -3.59
CA ASP A 112 20.41 -0.39 -2.67
C ASP A 112 20.83 0.82 -3.53
N VAL A 113 19.89 1.74 -3.77
CA VAL A 113 20.09 2.90 -4.65
C VAL A 113 19.80 4.19 -3.88
N LYS A 114 20.85 4.86 -3.42
CA LYS A 114 20.78 6.14 -2.69
C LYS A 114 19.83 6.10 -1.49
N GLN A 115 18.61 6.64 -1.67
CA GLN A 115 17.58 6.79 -0.62
C GLN A 115 16.44 5.77 -0.76
N SER A 116 16.67 4.70 -1.53
CA SER A 116 15.70 3.62 -1.74
C SER A 116 16.39 2.28 -1.70
N ILE A 117 15.82 1.34 -0.97
CA ILE A 117 16.27 -0.05 -0.92
C ILE A 117 15.08 -0.94 -1.23
N THR A 118 15.23 -1.79 -2.25
CA THR A 118 14.27 -2.85 -2.55
C THR A 118 14.91 -4.19 -2.19
N ALA A 119 14.46 -4.77 -1.10
CA ALA A 119 14.92 -6.05 -0.60
C ALA A 119 13.97 -7.17 -1.00
N TYR A 120 14.52 -8.33 -1.31
CA TYR A 120 13.77 -9.53 -1.63
C TYR A 120 14.15 -10.63 -0.65
N TYR A 121 13.15 -11.20 0.01
CA TYR A 121 13.32 -12.33 0.92
C TYR A 121 12.64 -13.55 0.35
N LYS A 122 13.34 -14.68 0.35
CA LYS A 122 12.83 -15.96 -0.11
C LYS A 122 12.40 -16.83 1.05
N TYR A 123 11.31 -17.57 0.88
CA TYR A 123 10.88 -18.63 1.77
C TYR A 123 10.49 -19.87 0.98
N ASN A 124 10.56 -21.04 1.61
CA ASN A 124 10.12 -22.27 0.97
C ASN A 124 8.60 -22.32 0.97
N THR A 125 7.98 -22.07 -0.19
CA THR A 125 6.52 -22.12 -0.32
C THR A 125 6.01 -23.57 -0.33
N LEU A 126 4.97 -23.82 0.46
CA LEU A 126 4.25 -25.09 0.51
C LEU A 126 3.11 -25.16 -0.51
N PHE A 127 2.76 -24.01 -1.11
CA PHE A 127 1.69 -23.88 -2.09
C PHE A 127 2.23 -23.14 -3.32
N LYS A 128 2.35 -23.87 -4.40
CA LYS A 128 2.70 -23.29 -5.71
C LYS A 128 1.42 -23.25 -6.52
N ASP A 129 0.87 -22.05 -6.69
CA ASP A 129 -0.19 -21.86 -7.66
C ASP A 129 0.44 -21.66 -9.04
N GLU A 130 0.31 -22.69 -9.88
CA GLU A 130 0.79 -22.65 -11.26
C GLU A 130 -0.15 -21.84 -12.18
N GLU A 131 -1.39 -21.56 -11.73
CA GLU A 131 -2.41 -20.87 -12.51
C GLU A 131 -2.33 -19.33 -12.39
N ASN A 132 -1.67 -18.80 -11.33
CA ASN A 132 -1.56 -17.37 -11.13
C ASN A 132 -0.11 -16.84 -11.14
N PRO A 133 0.47 -16.58 -12.34
CA PRO A 133 1.88 -16.18 -12.47
C PRO A 133 2.18 -14.75 -11.95
N LEU A 134 1.21 -13.97 -11.48
CA LEU A 134 1.42 -12.64 -10.91
C LEU A 134 1.72 -12.68 -9.41
N HIS A 135 1.25 -13.69 -8.70
CA HIS A 135 1.74 -13.97 -7.37
C HIS A 135 3.17 -14.50 -7.50
N LYS A 136 4.04 -13.99 -6.66
CA LYS A 136 5.41 -14.50 -6.54
C LYS A 136 5.47 -15.37 -5.29
N PRO A 137 4.97 -16.62 -5.35
CA PRO A 137 5.03 -17.52 -4.22
C PRO A 137 6.48 -17.71 -3.80
N GLY A 138 6.73 -17.81 -2.50
CA GLY A 138 8.07 -17.97 -1.97
C GLY A 138 8.93 -16.69 -1.94
N GLU A 139 8.36 -15.50 -2.17
CA GLU A 139 9.10 -14.25 -2.12
C GLU A 139 8.33 -13.14 -1.38
N ILE A 140 9.01 -12.36 -0.56
CA ILE A 140 8.52 -11.09 0.03
C ILE A 140 9.38 -9.96 -0.50
N GLN A 141 8.75 -8.93 -1.08
CA GLN A 141 9.43 -7.70 -1.47
C GLN A 141 9.20 -6.63 -0.40
N ILE A 142 10.29 -5.96 0.01
CA ILE A 142 10.24 -4.82 0.92
C ILE A 142 10.88 -3.63 0.22
N GLU A 143 10.11 -2.56 0.00
CA GLU A 143 10.62 -1.31 -0.52
C GLU A 143 10.66 -0.25 0.58
N ALA A 144 11.85 0.15 0.99
CA ALA A 144 12.06 1.22 1.96
C ALA A 144 12.64 2.46 1.27
N THR A 145 11.98 3.61 1.46
CA THR A 145 12.38 4.90 0.87
C THR A 145 12.54 5.96 1.94
N SER A 146 13.57 6.81 1.84
CA SER A 146 13.84 7.91 2.77
C SER A 146 13.77 9.30 2.14
N PHE A 147 13.39 9.41 0.87
CA PHE A 147 13.10 10.69 0.23
C PHE A 147 11.64 11.11 0.37
N THR A 148 10.80 10.22 0.88
CA THR A 148 9.36 10.45 1.07
C THR A 148 9.09 11.07 2.45
N VAL A 149 8.10 11.97 2.51
CA VAL A 149 7.61 12.52 3.76
C VAL A 149 6.71 11.48 4.44
N SER A 150 7.03 11.11 5.68
CA SER A 150 6.28 10.08 6.41
C SER A 150 4.89 10.53 6.86
N GLU A 151 4.74 11.81 7.16
CA GLU A 151 3.51 12.39 7.67
C GLU A 151 2.37 12.53 6.62
N PRO A 152 1.12 12.47 7.04
CA PRO A 152 0.65 12.15 8.38
C PRO A 152 0.61 10.63 8.63
N ILE A 153 0.87 10.22 9.87
CA ILE A 153 0.84 8.82 10.32
C ILE A 153 -0.27 8.58 11.34
N GLU A 154 -0.66 7.31 11.49
CA GLU A 154 -1.61 6.83 12.49
C GLU A 154 -1.29 5.39 12.89
N VAL A 155 -1.91 4.89 13.97
CA VAL A 155 -1.78 3.51 14.42
C VAL A 155 -2.97 2.70 13.97
N HIS A 156 -2.71 1.52 13.41
CA HIS A 156 -3.74 0.55 13.05
C HIS A 156 -3.41 -0.83 13.59
N THR A 157 -4.46 -1.61 13.85
CA THR A 157 -4.34 -3.03 14.16
C THR A 157 -4.32 -3.84 12.87
N ILE A 158 -3.28 -4.65 12.70
CA ILE A 158 -3.17 -5.62 11.60
C ILE A 158 -3.56 -7.00 12.10
N GLU A 159 -4.42 -7.67 11.35
CA GLU A 159 -4.86 -9.03 11.63
C GLU A 159 -4.41 -9.96 10.48
N PRO A 160 -3.60 -11.01 10.75
CA PRO A 160 -3.27 -12.00 9.74
C PRO A 160 -4.51 -12.77 9.27
N ILE A 161 -4.58 -13.13 7.98
CA ILE A 161 -5.71 -13.90 7.42
C ILE A 161 -5.94 -15.19 8.21
N ILE A 162 -4.86 -15.91 8.54
CA ILE A 162 -4.97 -17.17 9.29
C ILE A 162 -5.57 -16.98 10.68
N TYR A 163 -5.41 -15.82 11.31
CA TYR A 163 -6.03 -15.49 12.60
C TYR A 163 -7.47 -14.97 12.42
N LYS A 164 -7.70 -14.12 11.42
CA LYS A 164 -9.02 -13.53 11.13
C LYS A 164 -10.10 -14.62 10.97
N TYR A 165 -9.80 -15.64 10.20
CA TYR A 165 -10.73 -16.71 9.86
C TYR A 165 -10.62 -17.96 10.73
N ALA A 166 -9.77 -17.93 11.75
CA ALA A 166 -9.67 -18.99 12.75
C ALA A 166 -10.88 -18.98 13.69
N ASN A 167 -11.36 -20.16 14.08
CA ASN A 167 -12.35 -20.30 15.15
C ASN A 167 -11.70 -20.05 16.53
N LYS A 168 -12.50 -20.08 17.60
CA LYS A 168 -12.02 -19.76 18.94
C LYS A 168 -10.89 -20.66 19.43
N GLN A 169 -10.97 -21.97 19.18
CA GLN A 169 -9.94 -22.93 19.60
C GLN A 169 -8.65 -22.76 18.79
N GLU A 170 -8.81 -22.53 17.48
CA GLU A 170 -7.71 -22.22 16.56
C GLU A 170 -7.00 -20.93 16.96
N LYS A 171 -7.74 -19.86 17.30
CA LYS A 171 -7.17 -18.60 17.80
C LYS A 171 -6.40 -18.78 19.09
N ASP A 172 -6.90 -19.61 19.99
CA ASP A 172 -6.22 -19.94 21.24
C ASP A 172 -4.87 -20.64 20.96
N MET A 173 -4.84 -21.60 20.04
CA MET A 173 -3.62 -22.30 19.63
C MET A 173 -2.64 -21.32 18.95
N LEU A 174 -3.10 -20.56 17.95
CA LEU A 174 -2.27 -19.59 17.21
C LEU A 174 -1.62 -18.58 18.16
N SER A 175 -2.38 -18.12 19.15
CA SER A 175 -1.91 -17.14 20.14
C SER A 175 -0.88 -17.74 21.09
N LYS A 176 -1.18 -18.90 21.70
CA LYS A 176 -0.37 -19.47 22.79
C LYS A 176 0.90 -20.16 22.30
N GLU A 177 0.82 -20.83 21.16
CA GLU A 177 1.93 -21.64 20.66
C GLU A 177 2.83 -20.86 19.67
N PHE A 178 2.25 -19.95 18.88
CA PHE A 178 2.94 -19.30 17.76
C PHE A 178 2.99 -17.77 17.84
N ASP A 179 2.43 -17.17 18.88
CA ASP A 179 2.36 -15.69 19.02
C ASP A 179 1.71 -15.02 17.80
N ILE A 180 0.73 -15.69 17.16
CA ILE A 180 -0.04 -15.13 16.05
C ILE A 180 -1.30 -14.51 16.64
N VAL A 181 -1.29 -13.19 16.72
CA VAL A 181 -2.36 -12.34 17.24
C VAL A 181 -2.43 -11.05 16.43
N PRO A 182 -3.54 -10.31 16.44
CA PRO A 182 -3.57 -8.94 15.94
C PRO A 182 -2.52 -8.08 16.66
N PHE A 183 -1.87 -7.17 15.92
CA PHE A 183 -0.84 -6.28 16.45
C PHE A 183 -0.99 -4.87 15.89
N GLU A 184 -0.57 -3.89 16.68
CA GLU A 184 -0.56 -2.49 16.28
C GLU A 184 0.70 -2.15 15.48
N ILE A 185 0.53 -1.31 14.45
CA ILE A 185 1.60 -0.81 13.60
C ILE A 185 1.31 0.64 13.19
N LYS A 186 2.34 1.45 13.10
CA LYS A 186 2.25 2.82 12.57
C LYS A 186 2.28 2.80 11.05
N VAL A 187 1.29 3.47 10.45
CA VAL A 187 1.08 3.51 9.00
C VAL A 187 0.90 4.95 8.53
N GLN A 188 1.13 5.22 7.27
CA GLN A 188 0.67 6.47 6.67
C GLN A 188 -0.86 6.52 6.67
N LYS A 189 -1.42 7.69 6.96
CA LYS A 189 -2.87 7.89 6.89
C LYS A 189 -3.41 7.60 5.48
N ILE A 190 -4.62 7.08 5.45
CA ILE A 190 -5.32 6.75 4.20
C ILE A 190 -5.46 7.94 3.26
N GLU A 191 -5.65 9.14 3.79
CA GLU A 191 -5.71 10.39 3.04
C GLU A 191 -4.41 10.63 2.28
N ARG A 192 -3.27 10.36 2.92
CA ARG A 192 -1.96 10.44 2.29
C ARG A 192 -1.79 9.38 1.22
N ILE A 193 -2.15 8.13 1.52
CA ILE A 193 -2.08 7.04 0.55
C ILE A 193 -2.99 7.31 -0.66
N PHE A 194 -4.16 7.92 -0.44
CA PHE A 194 -5.06 8.33 -1.52
C PHE A 194 -4.40 9.33 -2.49
N ILE A 195 -3.74 10.36 -1.95
CA ILE A 195 -2.98 11.32 -2.76
C ILE A 195 -1.81 10.63 -3.48
N ASP A 196 -1.07 9.75 -2.81
CA ASP A 196 0.00 8.98 -3.45
C ASP A 196 -0.50 8.17 -4.66
N LYS A 197 -1.72 7.60 -4.56
CA LYS A 197 -2.34 6.86 -5.66
C LYS A 197 -2.79 7.74 -6.82
N LEU A 198 -3.23 8.98 -6.57
CA LEU A 198 -3.53 9.93 -7.65
C LEU A 198 -2.28 10.21 -8.50
N PHE A 199 -1.15 10.47 -7.84
CA PHE A 199 0.12 10.72 -8.54
C PHE A 199 0.69 9.46 -9.20
N ALA A 200 0.56 8.30 -8.56
CA ALA A 200 1.01 7.05 -9.15
C ALA A 200 0.19 6.67 -10.38
N ALA A 201 -1.12 6.90 -10.37
CA ALA A 201 -1.97 6.70 -11.54
C ALA A 201 -1.50 7.54 -12.72
N GLU A 202 -1.19 8.83 -12.51
CA GLU A 202 -0.65 9.69 -13.57
C GLU A 202 0.68 9.18 -14.11
N LEU A 203 1.61 8.84 -13.21
CA LEU A 203 2.92 8.32 -13.59
C LEU A 203 2.83 7.06 -14.45
N TYR A 204 1.94 6.13 -14.09
CA TYR A 204 1.77 4.88 -14.84
C TYR A 204 0.96 5.09 -16.11
N PHE A 205 0.06 6.07 -16.14
CA PHE A 205 -0.64 6.49 -17.34
C PHE A 205 0.32 7.08 -18.39
N GLU A 206 1.17 8.05 -17.99
CA GLU A 206 2.18 8.64 -18.87
C GLU A 206 3.18 7.61 -19.43
N LYS A 207 3.41 6.51 -18.70
CA LYS A 207 4.32 5.42 -19.11
C LYS A 207 3.64 4.26 -19.82
N GLU A 208 2.34 4.34 -20.03
CA GLU A 208 1.53 3.25 -20.62
C GLU A 208 1.67 1.90 -19.88
N MET A 209 1.96 1.97 -18.56
CA MET A 209 2.05 0.79 -17.70
C MET A 209 0.67 0.40 -17.18
N TYR A 210 -0.19 -0.09 -18.06
CA TYR A 210 -1.62 -0.25 -17.81
C TYR A 210 -1.98 -1.24 -16.71
N MET A 211 -1.15 -2.25 -16.43
CA MET A 211 -1.40 -3.19 -15.34
C MET A 211 -1.25 -2.48 -13.97
N ASP A 212 -0.21 -1.68 -13.80
CA ASP A 212 0.00 -0.93 -12.56
C ASP A 212 -1.00 0.23 -12.45
N LEU A 213 -1.28 0.93 -13.56
CA LEU A 213 -2.34 1.92 -13.64
C LEU A 213 -3.67 1.31 -13.14
N SER A 214 -4.06 0.15 -13.63
CA SER A 214 -5.32 -0.53 -13.28
C SER A 214 -5.44 -0.77 -11.77
N LYS A 215 -4.35 -1.14 -11.08
CA LYS A 215 -4.33 -1.28 -9.62
C LYS A 215 -4.66 0.05 -8.93
N HIS A 216 -4.06 1.15 -9.41
CA HIS A 216 -4.29 2.47 -8.82
C HIS A 216 -5.70 3.00 -9.11
N LEU A 217 -6.24 2.79 -10.31
CA LEU A 217 -7.61 3.17 -10.66
C LEU A 217 -8.63 2.43 -9.79
N TYR A 218 -8.43 1.12 -9.59
CA TYR A 218 -9.25 0.32 -8.69
C TYR A 218 -9.19 0.87 -7.26
N ASP A 219 -7.97 1.05 -6.74
CA ASP A 219 -7.75 1.51 -5.37
C ASP A 219 -8.37 2.90 -5.14
N LEU A 220 -8.21 3.84 -6.09
CA LEU A 220 -8.84 5.16 -6.03
C LEU A 220 -10.35 5.07 -5.98
N THR A 221 -10.96 4.20 -6.79
CA THR A 221 -12.41 4.00 -6.84
C THR A 221 -12.94 3.48 -5.49
N ILE A 222 -12.27 2.48 -4.89
CA ILE A 222 -12.67 1.91 -3.61
C ILE A 222 -12.46 2.91 -2.47
N LEU A 223 -11.29 3.55 -2.42
CA LEU A 223 -10.99 4.55 -1.40
C LEU A 223 -11.96 5.72 -1.43
N PHE A 224 -12.31 6.20 -2.61
CA PHE A 224 -13.23 7.32 -2.79
C PHE A 224 -14.62 7.04 -2.23
N LYS A 225 -15.10 5.78 -2.29
CA LYS A 225 -16.38 5.35 -1.71
C LYS A 225 -16.38 5.39 -0.17
N THR A 226 -15.23 5.49 0.50
CA THR A 226 -15.15 5.49 1.96
C THR A 226 -15.60 6.85 2.55
N LYS A 227 -16.30 6.79 3.69
CA LYS A 227 -16.69 8.01 4.43
C LYS A 227 -15.48 8.89 4.76
N ARG A 228 -14.34 8.27 5.02
CA ARG A 228 -13.11 8.94 5.41
C ARG A 228 -12.56 9.83 4.28
N ILE A 229 -12.46 9.32 3.06
CA ILE A 229 -12.01 10.12 1.91
C ILE A 229 -13.07 11.17 1.53
N GLN A 230 -14.36 10.87 1.65
CA GLN A 230 -15.41 11.88 1.45
C GLN A 230 -15.30 13.04 2.46
N GLN A 231 -14.88 12.77 3.70
CA GLN A 231 -14.62 13.81 4.70
C GLN A 231 -13.32 14.58 4.42
N PHE A 232 -12.30 13.90 3.92
CA PHE A 232 -11.03 14.50 3.54
C PHE A 232 -11.20 15.63 2.52
N PHE A 233 -12.07 15.44 1.51
CA PHE A 233 -12.41 16.48 0.55
C PHE A 233 -13.16 17.68 1.15
N LYS A 234 -13.64 17.62 2.40
CA LYS A 234 -14.22 18.75 3.11
C LYS A 234 -13.20 19.53 3.94
N ASN A 235 -12.02 18.99 4.16
CA ASN A 235 -10.93 19.61 4.92
C ASN A 235 -9.85 20.14 3.97
N ILE A 236 -10.09 21.35 3.43
CA ILE A 236 -9.21 21.97 2.43
C ILE A 236 -7.77 22.08 2.92
N GLY A 237 -7.57 22.52 4.17
CA GLY A 237 -6.23 22.72 4.72
C GLY A 237 -5.43 21.42 4.84
N GLU A 238 -6.08 20.30 5.22
CA GLU A 238 -5.43 18.99 5.27
C GLU A 238 -5.14 18.46 3.86
N PHE A 239 -6.09 18.63 2.93
CA PHE A 239 -5.91 18.23 1.53
C PHE A 239 -4.70 18.94 0.92
N GLU A 240 -4.63 20.27 1.03
CA GLU A 240 -3.51 21.06 0.50
C GLU A 240 -2.17 20.65 1.10
N LYS A 241 -2.12 20.52 2.43
CA LYS A 241 -0.90 20.11 3.13
C LYS A 241 -0.37 18.76 2.65
N ILE A 242 -1.26 17.77 2.47
CA ILE A 242 -0.87 16.45 2.00
C ILE A 242 -0.42 16.49 0.53
N VAL A 243 -1.10 17.27 -0.31
CA VAL A 243 -0.68 17.48 -1.71
C VAL A 243 0.67 18.16 -1.78
N GLU A 244 0.95 19.16 -0.93
CA GLU A 244 2.26 19.81 -0.85
C GLU A 244 3.36 18.82 -0.50
N TYR A 245 3.19 18.00 0.53
CA TYR A 245 4.13 16.93 0.87
C TYR A 245 4.41 16.01 -0.33
N LYS A 246 3.35 15.64 -1.07
CA LYS A 246 3.52 14.79 -2.25
C LYS A 246 4.25 15.50 -3.37
N ARG A 247 3.99 16.78 -3.60
CA ARG A 247 4.71 17.60 -4.60
C ARG A 247 6.20 17.73 -4.27
N GLU A 248 6.54 17.93 -3.01
CA GLU A 248 7.95 17.95 -2.57
C GLU A 248 8.66 16.63 -2.90
N GLU A 249 8.02 15.50 -2.65
CA GLU A 249 8.59 14.18 -2.99
C GLU A 249 8.83 14.00 -4.48
N GLU A 250 7.90 14.43 -5.33
CA GLU A 250 8.02 14.29 -6.79
C GLU A 250 9.24 15.06 -7.34
N ILE A 251 9.70 16.12 -6.65
CA ILE A 251 10.93 16.84 -7.02
C ILE A 251 12.18 15.94 -6.90
N TYR A 252 12.20 15.08 -5.90
CA TYR A 252 13.34 14.17 -5.65
C TYR A 252 13.21 12.84 -6.41
N ARG A 253 12.04 12.52 -6.91
CA ARG A 253 11.78 11.27 -7.64
C ARG A 253 12.24 11.40 -9.09
N LYS A 254 13.25 10.59 -9.47
CA LYS A 254 13.70 10.55 -10.87
C LYS A 254 12.57 10.05 -11.77
N GLY A 255 12.11 10.88 -12.72
CA GLY A 255 10.99 10.55 -13.60
C GLY A 255 9.64 10.53 -12.89
N GLY A 256 9.47 11.38 -11.88
CA GLY A 256 8.18 11.62 -11.23
C GLY A 256 7.22 12.44 -12.10
N VAL A 257 5.99 12.63 -11.59
CA VAL A 257 4.96 13.43 -12.27
C VAL A 257 5.43 14.87 -12.44
N ASN A 258 5.16 15.46 -13.61
CA ASN A 258 5.51 16.84 -13.90
C ASN A 258 4.95 17.80 -12.82
N LYS A 259 5.84 18.54 -12.17
CA LYS A 259 5.51 19.47 -11.08
C LYS A 259 4.55 20.60 -11.48
N ASN A 260 4.48 20.93 -12.78
CA ASN A 260 3.66 22.04 -13.29
C ASN A 260 2.23 21.61 -13.61
N ILE A 261 1.94 20.31 -13.70
CA ILE A 261 0.59 19.81 -13.98
C ILE A 261 -0.23 19.84 -12.70
N GLN A 262 -1.41 20.44 -12.72
CA GLN A 262 -2.34 20.41 -11.60
C GLN A 262 -3.01 19.02 -11.53
N ILE A 263 -3.43 18.58 -10.33
CA ILE A 263 -4.02 17.24 -10.16
C ILE A 263 -5.28 17.08 -11.01
N LYS A 264 -6.11 18.12 -11.12
CA LYS A 264 -7.33 18.13 -11.96
C LYS A 264 -7.05 17.92 -13.45
N ASP A 265 -5.82 18.19 -13.88
CA ASP A 265 -5.37 18.11 -15.27
C ASP A 265 -4.57 16.83 -15.56
N PHE A 266 -4.51 15.89 -14.62
CA PHE A 266 -3.89 14.59 -14.84
C PHE A 266 -4.55 13.87 -16.01
N GLY A 267 -3.71 13.29 -16.88
CA GLY A 267 -4.13 12.73 -18.16
C GLY A 267 -5.13 11.59 -18.02
N TYR A 268 -4.98 10.74 -17.01
CA TYR A 268 -5.88 9.60 -16.82
C TYR A 268 -7.33 9.98 -16.49
N PHE A 269 -7.62 11.21 -16.02
CA PHE A 269 -9.00 11.69 -15.82
C PHE A 269 -9.76 11.91 -17.12
N ASN A 270 -9.03 12.25 -18.18
CA ASN A 270 -9.61 12.57 -19.49
C ASN A 270 -9.33 11.49 -20.55
N ALA A 271 -8.70 10.40 -20.14
CA ALA A 271 -8.30 9.36 -21.09
C ALA A 271 -9.52 8.64 -21.68
N GLU A 272 -9.52 8.48 -22.99
CA GLU A 272 -10.30 7.42 -23.63
C GLU A 272 -9.63 6.09 -23.26
N TYR A 273 -10.37 5.20 -22.61
CA TYR A 273 -9.84 3.91 -22.24
C TYR A 273 -9.71 3.03 -23.47
N ASN A 274 -8.48 2.91 -23.95
CA ASN A 274 -8.15 2.04 -25.08
C ASN A 274 -8.27 0.55 -24.71
N ASP A 275 -8.29 -0.30 -25.73
CA ASP A 275 -8.42 -1.76 -25.57
C ASP A 275 -7.35 -2.37 -24.65
N ASP A 276 -6.14 -1.82 -24.63
CA ASP A 276 -5.04 -2.35 -23.83
C ASP A 276 -5.24 -2.04 -22.33
N LEU A 277 -5.72 -0.84 -22.00
CA LEU A 277 -6.10 -0.51 -20.63
C LEU A 277 -7.30 -1.34 -20.17
N LEU A 278 -8.32 -1.52 -21.01
CA LEU A 278 -9.49 -2.35 -20.67
C LEU A 278 -9.09 -3.81 -20.42
N LYS A 279 -8.23 -4.39 -21.27
CA LYS A 279 -7.67 -5.74 -21.05
C LYS A 279 -6.86 -5.82 -19.77
N ALA A 280 -6.00 -4.83 -19.52
CA ALA A 280 -5.19 -4.79 -18.29
C ALA A 280 -6.06 -4.66 -17.04
N PHE A 281 -7.11 -3.83 -17.08
CA PHE A 281 -8.04 -3.65 -15.96
C PHE A 281 -8.81 -4.94 -15.63
N LYS A 282 -9.28 -5.65 -16.66
CA LYS A 282 -9.91 -6.97 -16.49
C LYS A 282 -8.90 -7.97 -15.91
N LEU A 283 -7.72 -8.08 -16.51
CA LEU A 283 -6.69 -9.01 -16.09
C LEU A 283 -6.23 -8.74 -14.65
N MET A 284 -6.11 -7.47 -14.26
CA MET A 284 -5.81 -7.08 -12.89
C MET A 284 -6.85 -7.61 -11.91
N GLN A 285 -8.14 -7.47 -12.24
CA GLN A 285 -9.21 -7.97 -11.38
C GLN A 285 -9.24 -9.50 -11.33
N ASP A 286 -9.06 -10.18 -12.46
CA ASP A 286 -9.02 -11.64 -12.52
C ASP A 286 -7.90 -12.24 -11.64
N LYS A 287 -6.81 -11.48 -11.44
CA LYS A 287 -5.63 -11.97 -10.73
C LYS A 287 -5.53 -11.52 -9.27
N TYR A 288 -6.13 -10.41 -8.90
CA TYR A 288 -5.93 -9.79 -7.58
C TYR A 288 -7.20 -9.67 -6.75
N ILE A 289 -8.38 -9.95 -7.30
CA ILE A 289 -9.65 -9.84 -6.56
C ILE A 289 -10.17 -11.23 -6.19
N PHE A 290 -10.29 -11.48 -4.89
CA PHE A 290 -10.64 -12.79 -4.35
C PHE A 290 -12.10 -13.23 -4.55
N LYS A 291 -13.03 -12.26 -4.61
CA LYS A 291 -14.47 -12.53 -4.70
C LYS A 291 -15.08 -11.67 -5.78
N ASP A 292 -15.96 -12.24 -6.58
CA ASP A 292 -16.62 -11.53 -7.67
C ASP A 292 -17.44 -10.31 -7.20
N GLU A 293 -17.97 -10.34 -5.99
CA GLU A 293 -18.69 -9.20 -5.38
C GLU A 293 -17.85 -7.94 -5.20
N TYR A 294 -16.51 -8.06 -5.24
CA TYR A 294 -15.57 -6.95 -5.11
C TYR A 294 -15.05 -6.43 -6.45
N ARG A 295 -15.47 -7.06 -7.56
CA ARG A 295 -15.18 -6.55 -8.88
C ARG A 295 -15.97 -5.28 -9.14
N ILE A 296 -15.34 -4.34 -9.84
CA ILE A 296 -15.96 -3.10 -10.28
C ILE A 296 -15.88 -2.99 -11.79
N THR A 297 -16.84 -2.32 -12.38
CA THR A 297 -16.82 -2.09 -13.82
C THR A 297 -15.92 -0.90 -14.16
N ILE A 298 -15.54 -0.79 -15.41
CA ILE A 298 -14.76 0.35 -15.88
C ILE A 298 -15.59 1.65 -15.84
N GLU A 299 -16.90 1.54 -16.06
CA GLU A 299 -17.85 2.66 -15.99
C GLU A 299 -17.98 3.18 -14.55
N GLU A 300 -18.03 2.29 -13.56
CA GLU A 300 -17.98 2.67 -12.14
C GLU A 300 -16.69 3.39 -11.80
N THR A 301 -15.56 2.91 -12.36
CA THR A 301 -14.25 3.53 -12.19
C THR A 301 -14.21 4.92 -12.80
N GLN A 302 -14.66 5.07 -14.06
CA GLN A 302 -14.73 6.37 -14.74
C GLN A 302 -15.60 7.37 -13.98
N LYS A 303 -16.75 6.91 -13.51
CA LYS A 303 -17.65 7.74 -12.70
C LYS A 303 -16.96 8.23 -11.42
N ALA A 304 -16.32 7.34 -10.68
CA ALA A 304 -15.59 7.71 -9.46
C ALA A 304 -14.45 8.69 -9.73
N LEU A 305 -13.68 8.48 -10.81
CA LEU A 305 -12.60 9.39 -11.21
C LEU A 305 -13.11 10.77 -11.61
N ASN A 306 -14.22 10.84 -12.34
CA ASN A 306 -14.86 12.13 -12.67
C ASN A 306 -15.30 12.86 -11.40
N GLU A 307 -15.95 12.16 -10.45
CA GLU A 307 -16.35 12.76 -9.17
C GLU A 307 -15.14 13.21 -8.33
N ILE A 308 -14.04 12.47 -8.32
CA ILE A 308 -12.77 12.87 -7.68
C ILE A 308 -12.26 14.16 -8.30
N ARG A 309 -12.19 14.21 -9.63
CA ARG A 309 -11.76 15.40 -10.36
C ARG A 309 -12.63 16.62 -10.05
N ASP A 310 -13.94 16.46 -10.10
CA ASP A 310 -14.89 17.54 -9.81
C ASP A 310 -14.70 18.10 -8.39
N LYS A 311 -14.45 17.22 -7.41
CA LYS A 311 -14.13 17.66 -6.03
C LYS A 311 -12.81 18.43 -5.97
N ILE A 312 -11.78 18.01 -6.70
CA ILE A 312 -10.50 18.72 -6.76
C ILE A 312 -10.68 20.10 -7.42
N VAL A 313 -11.44 20.19 -8.51
CA VAL A 313 -11.80 21.46 -9.14
C VAL A 313 -12.52 22.40 -8.17
N LEU A 314 -13.47 21.88 -7.41
CA LEU A 314 -14.19 22.65 -6.39
C LEU A 314 -13.25 23.18 -5.30
N LEU A 315 -12.31 22.36 -4.82
CA LEU A 315 -11.31 22.79 -3.83
C LEU A 315 -10.43 23.92 -4.37
N ASP A 316 -9.98 23.84 -5.63
CA ASP A 316 -9.20 24.90 -6.28
C ASP A 316 -10.01 26.20 -6.36
N GLN A 317 -11.29 26.14 -6.74
CA GLN A 317 -12.18 27.32 -6.81
C GLN A 317 -12.38 27.98 -5.44
N ILE A 318 -12.59 27.19 -4.37
CA ILE A 318 -12.75 27.72 -3.01
C ILE A 318 -11.47 28.43 -2.58
N LYS A 319 -10.31 27.84 -2.84
CA LYS A 319 -9.00 28.44 -2.55
C LYS A 319 -8.81 29.78 -3.26
N ASP A 320 -9.15 29.86 -4.55
CA ASP A 320 -9.05 31.10 -5.31
C ASP A 320 -9.97 32.19 -4.75
N LEU A 321 -11.18 31.82 -4.32
CA LEU A 321 -12.12 32.75 -3.67
C LEU A 321 -11.60 33.22 -2.30
N GLU A 322 -11.02 32.34 -1.48
CA GLU A 322 -10.43 32.72 -0.19
C GLU A 322 -9.24 33.66 -0.37
N LYS A 323 -8.38 33.39 -1.36
CA LYS A 323 -7.25 34.25 -1.70
C LYS A 323 -7.73 35.64 -2.17
N ALA A 324 -8.72 35.68 -3.03
CA ALA A 324 -9.32 36.95 -3.49
C ALA A 324 -9.92 37.75 -2.34
N ARG A 325 -10.62 37.09 -1.39
CA ARG A 325 -11.18 37.72 -0.19
C ARG A 325 -10.11 38.33 0.72
N LYS A 326 -9.01 37.60 0.97
CA LYS A 326 -7.88 38.12 1.75
C LYS A 326 -7.26 39.37 1.13
N ILE A 327 -7.05 39.34 -0.20
CA ILE A 327 -6.53 40.52 -0.93
C ILE A 327 -7.47 41.71 -0.79
N LEU A 328 -8.79 41.51 -0.93
CA LEU A 328 -9.79 42.60 -0.79
C LEU A 328 -9.85 43.16 0.64
N ASN A 329 -9.60 42.32 1.64
CA ASN A 329 -9.57 42.74 3.04
C ASN A 329 -8.23 43.35 3.48
N GLY A 330 -7.24 43.46 2.58
CA GLY A 330 -5.91 44.00 2.90
C GLY A 330 -5.07 43.08 3.80
N GLU A 331 -5.46 41.82 3.93
CA GLU A 331 -4.71 40.79 4.67
C GLU A 331 -3.59 40.23 3.73
N LYS A 332 -2.34 40.27 4.23
CA LYS A 332 -1.19 39.74 3.50
C LYS A 332 -1.07 38.24 3.67
#